data_63eae2b15c293aba49cb1e059a5daabf
#
_entry.id   63eae2b15c293aba49cb1e059a5daabf
#
_cell.length_a   1.000
_cell.length_b   1.000
_cell.length_c   1.000
_cell.angle_alpha   90.00
_cell.angle_beta   90.00
_cell.angle_gamma   90.00
#
_symmetry.space_group_name_H-M   'P 1'
#
loop_
_entity.id
_entity.type
_entity.pdbx_description
1 polymer ?
#
loop_
_entity_poly.entity_id
_entity_poly.type
_entity_poly.pdbx_seq_one_letter_code
_entity_poly.pdbx_strand_id
1 'polypeptide(L)'
;MNVKVVARNSKLSLLQVDEVFAKLQGVSYTLKAIKSFGDKRLDISLLKGQAPDDMFTRELDEALLNGEADVAIHSAKDLPIALNPQIEVIALYEATDKTDSLVSNNNLTLATLPSGSRIGTSSPLRQKELLTLRPDLQVVGIRGTIEERVAQVRSGKYDAVIVATCALKRLGMQNEIAEILPFATHPMQGRLAVTALKSRPELKQIFAPQSII
;
A
#
# COMPACT_ATOMS: atom_id res chain seq x y z
N MET A 1 -1.87 27.86 0.79
CA MET A 1 -3.23 27.28 0.75
C MET A 1 -3.27 26.08 1.68
N ASN A 2 -4.35 25.88 2.44
CA ASN A 2 -4.51 24.70 3.30
C ASN A 2 -5.53 23.73 2.69
N VAL A 3 -5.17 22.46 2.54
CA VAL A 3 -5.98 21.38 1.94
C VAL A 3 -6.41 20.41 3.03
N LYS A 4 -7.69 20.04 3.07
CA LYS A 4 -8.17 18.98 3.96
C LYS A 4 -7.91 17.63 3.32
N VAL A 5 -7.11 16.80 3.97
CA VAL A 5 -6.68 15.48 3.47
C VAL A 5 -7.33 14.38 4.29
N VAL A 6 -7.82 13.36 3.63
CA VAL A 6 -8.18 12.10 4.26
C VAL A 6 -7.21 10.98 3.84
N ALA A 7 -6.80 10.16 4.78
CA ALA A 7 -5.95 8.99 4.53
C ALA A 7 -6.25 7.90 5.56
N ARG A 8 -5.79 6.66 5.29
CA ARG A 8 -5.83 5.59 6.29
C ARG A 8 -4.91 5.92 7.45
N ASN A 9 -5.25 5.45 8.65
CA ASN A 9 -4.52 5.78 9.88
C ASN A 9 -3.26 4.92 10.14
N SER A 10 -2.83 4.07 9.18
CA SER A 10 -1.56 3.34 9.31
C SER A 10 -0.37 4.30 9.17
N LYS A 11 0.72 4.02 9.89
CA LYS A 11 1.95 4.82 9.81
C LYS A 11 2.43 4.99 8.36
N LEU A 12 2.37 3.89 7.56
CA LEU A 12 2.71 3.95 6.14
C LEU A 12 1.85 4.96 5.37
N SER A 13 0.54 4.98 5.63
CA SER A 13 -0.37 5.91 4.93
C SER A 13 -0.10 7.36 5.32
N LEU A 14 0.23 7.63 6.58
CA LEU A 14 0.60 8.98 7.03
C LEU A 14 1.90 9.46 6.35
N LEU A 15 2.91 8.61 6.28
CA LEU A 15 4.16 8.92 5.55
C LEU A 15 3.93 9.14 4.05
N GLN A 16 2.94 8.48 3.45
CA GLN A 16 2.56 8.72 2.06
C GLN A 16 1.92 10.09 1.86
N VAL A 17 1.15 10.59 2.85
CA VAL A 17 0.65 11.98 2.84
C VAL A 17 1.82 12.95 2.87
N ASP A 18 2.74 12.77 3.81
CA ASP A 18 3.94 13.63 3.92
C ASP A 18 4.76 13.62 2.62
N GLU A 19 4.95 12.44 2.00
CA GLU A 19 5.68 12.31 0.73
C GLU A 19 5.03 13.09 -0.42
N VAL A 20 3.69 13.09 -0.50
CA VAL A 20 2.96 13.85 -1.52
C VAL A 20 3.12 15.35 -1.26
N PHE A 21 2.87 15.80 -0.03
CA PHE A 21 2.91 17.23 0.30
C PHE A 21 4.33 17.81 0.28
N ALA A 22 5.37 17.01 0.53
CA ALA A 22 6.76 17.44 0.37
C ALA A 22 7.12 17.85 -1.07
N LYS A 23 6.32 17.43 -2.06
CA LYS A 23 6.49 17.78 -3.47
C LYS A 23 5.72 19.06 -3.87
N LEU A 24 4.89 19.60 -2.98
CA LEU A 24 4.02 20.75 -3.26
C LEU A 24 4.58 22.01 -2.59
N GLN A 25 4.75 23.07 -3.36
CA GLN A 25 5.24 24.34 -2.85
C GLN A 25 4.10 25.21 -2.32
N GLY A 26 4.24 25.74 -1.10
CA GLY A 26 3.29 26.68 -0.52
C GLY A 26 1.93 26.08 -0.18
N VAL A 27 1.80 24.75 -0.14
CA VAL A 27 0.58 24.04 0.22
C VAL A 27 0.78 23.36 1.58
N SER A 28 -0.08 23.68 2.53
CA SER A 28 -0.20 22.99 3.82
C SER A 28 -1.42 22.09 3.83
N TYR A 29 -1.52 21.19 4.80
CA TYR A 29 -2.66 20.31 4.92
C TYR A 29 -3.15 20.16 6.36
N THR A 30 -4.43 19.81 6.47
CA THR A 30 -5.05 19.32 7.71
C THR A 30 -5.48 17.88 7.45
N LEU A 31 -4.97 16.93 8.26
CA LEU A 31 -5.17 15.50 8.05
C LEU A 31 -6.31 14.94 8.90
N LYS A 32 -7.22 14.21 8.25
CA LYS A 32 -8.18 13.31 8.86
C LYS A 32 -7.74 11.87 8.62
N ALA A 33 -7.22 11.21 9.65
CA ALA A 33 -6.80 9.80 9.58
C ALA A 33 -7.96 8.88 9.98
N ILE A 34 -8.33 7.92 9.12
CA ILE A 34 -9.47 7.01 9.34
C ILE A 34 -9.04 5.53 9.21
N LYS A 35 -9.72 4.65 9.94
CA LYS A 35 -9.63 3.20 9.71
C LYS A 35 -10.57 2.80 8.60
N SER A 36 -10.05 2.23 7.51
CA SER A 36 -10.86 1.68 6.44
C SER A 36 -11.59 0.40 6.87
N PHE A 37 -12.57 -0.03 6.07
CA PHE A 37 -13.22 -1.32 6.26
C PHE A 37 -12.20 -2.46 6.30
N GLY A 38 -11.20 -2.44 5.42
CA GLY A 38 -10.14 -3.42 5.38
C GLY A 38 -9.24 -3.42 6.62
N ASP A 39 -9.04 -2.28 7.28
CA ASP A 39 -8.29 -2.18 8.53
C ASP A 39 -9.07 -2.76 9.73
N LYS A 40 -10.40 -2.74 9.66
CA LYS A 40 -11.31 -3.27 10.69
C LYS A 40 -11.57 -4.79 10.50
N ARG A 41 -11.59 -5.26 9.25
CA ARG A 41 -11.97 -6.63 8.88
C ARG A 41 -10.75 -7.48 8.53
N LEU A 42 -9.95 -7.79 9.54
CA LEU A 42 -8.76 -8.64 9.40
C LEU A 42 -9.10 -10.13 9.16
N ASP A 43 -10.34 -10.51 9.40
CA ASP A 43 -10.89 -11.84 9.16
C ASP A 43 -11.10 -12.16 7.67
N ILE A 44 -11.27 -11.13 6.82
CA ILE A 44 -11.49 -11.32 5.38
C ILE A 44 -10.18 -11.66 4.68
N SER A 45 -10.16 -12.81 4.00
CA SER A 45 -8.98 -13.25 3.24
C SER A 45 -8.90 -12.53 1.89
N LEU A 46 -7.79 -11.83 1.64
CA LEU A 46 -7.49 -11.22 0.34
C LEU A 46 -7.02 -12.24 -0.69
N LEU A 47 -6.44 -13.38 -0.25
CA LEU A 47 -5.99 -14.44 -1.16
C LEU A 47 -7.15 -15.18 -1.82
N LYS A 48 -8.32 -15.22 -1.18
CA LYS A 48 -9.48 -15.97 -1.66
C LYS A 48 -10.42 -15.16 -2.57
N GLY A 49 -10.05 -13.91 -2.90
CA GLY A 49 -10.89 -13.04 -3.74
C GLY A 49 -12.24 -12.66 -3.12
N GLN A 50 -12.37 -12.73 -1.80
CA GLN A 50 -13.61 -12.43 -1.08
C GLN A 50 -13.72 -10.97 -0.62
N ALA A 51 -12.66 -10.20 -0.80
CA ALA A 51 -12.61 -8.82 -0.38
C ALA A 51 -13.35 -7.92 -1.38
N PRO A 52 -14.18 -6.96 -0.92
CA PRO A 52 -14.71 -5.93 -1.78
C PRO A 52 -13.58 -5.08 -2.40
N ASP A 53 -13.75 -4.63 -3.63
CA ASP A 53 -12.74 -3.84 -4.35
C ASP A 53 -12.46 -2.49 -3.65
N ASP A 54 -13.46 -1.92 -2.98
CA ASP A 54 -13.40 -0.66 -2.24
C ASP A 54 -12.95 -0.82 -0.78
N MET A 55 -12.45 -2.00 -0.40
CA MET A 55 -12.13 -2.36 0.98
C MET A 55 -11.24 -1.34 1.71
N PHE A 56 -10.35 -0.66 0.98
CA PHE A 56 -9.40 0.30 1.53
C PHE A 56 -9.70 1.75 1.18
N THR A 57 -10.76 2.00 0.40
CA THR A 57 -11.09 3.34 -0.11
C THR A 57 -12.46 3.85 0.34
N ARG A 58 -13.39 2.97 0.67
CA ARG A 58 -14.80 3.31 0.97
C ARG A 58 -14.98 4.50 1.91
N GLU A 59 -14.41 4.44 3.09
CA GLU A 59 -14.57 5.50 4.08
C GLU A 59 -13.83 6.78 3.69
N LEU A 60 -12.79 6.67 2.87
CA LEU A 60 -12.10 7.83 2.31
C LEU A 60 -12.97 8.51 1.25
N ASP A 61 -13.60 7.71 0.38
CA ASP A 61 -14.53 8.20 -0.64
C ASP A 61 -15.76 8.86 0.01
N GLU A 62 -16.31 8.26 1.07
CA GLU A 62 -17.39 8.85 1.86
C GLU A 62 -17.00 10.21 2.44
N ALA A 63 -15.77 10.37 2.95
CA ALA A 63 -15.29 11.64 3.47
C ALA A 63 -15.18 12.72 2.39
N LEU A 64 -14.80 12.35 1.16
CA LEU A 64 -14.81 13.26 0.00
C LEU A 64 -16.24 13.66 -0.38
N LEU A 65 -17.15 12.69 -0.50
CA LEU A 65 -18.54 12.90 -0.88
C LEU A 65 -19.30 13.78 0.11
N ASN A 66 -18.99 13.65 1.41
CA ASN A 66 -19.59 14.45 2.48
C ASN A 66 -18.93 15.84 2.65
N GLY A 67 -17.89 16.18 1.86
CA GLY A 67 -17.18 17.46 1.99
C GLY A 67 -16.31 17.59 3.24
N GLU A 68 -16.02 16.45 3.89
CA GLU A 68 -15.17 16.41 5.09
C GLU A 68 -13.68 16.52 4.75
N ALA A 69 -13.32 16.17 3.53
CA ALA A 69 -11.97 16.30 2.96
C ALA A 69 -12.03 16.83 1.52
N ASP A 70 -10.96 17.50 1.10
CA ASP A 70 -10.78 17.97 -0.28
C ASP A 70 -10.16 16.89 -1.16
N VAL A 71 -9.21 16.12 -0.61
CA VAL A 71 -8.50 15.05 -1.31
C VAL A 71 -8.32 13.83 -0.42
N ALA A 72 -8.20 12.65 -1.05
CA ALA A 72 -7.76 11.44 -0.39
C ALA A 72 -6.44 10.95 -1.00
N ILE A 73 -5.54 10.41 -0.15
CA ILE A 73 -4.24 9.88 -0.59
C ILE A 73 -4.21 8.38 -0.38
N HIS A 74 -3.78 7.66 -1.44
CA HIS A 74 -3.80 6.21 -1.51
C HIS A 74 -2.47 5.63 -2.04
N SER A 75 -2.14 4.41 -1.60
CA SER A 75 -1.33 3.53 -2.44
C SER A 75 -2.13 3.24 -3.71
N ALA A 76 -1.64 3.61 -4.87
CA ALA A 76 -2.43 3.55 -6.12
C ALA A 76 -2.94 2.14 -6.47
N LYS A 77 -2.23 1.09 -6.04
CA LYS A 77 -2.63 -0.31 -6.22
C LYS A 77 -3.85 -0.74 -5.40
N ASP A 78 -4.22 0.05 -4.38
CA ASP A 78 -5.36 -0.23 -3.50
C ASP A 78 -6.65 0.44 -3.99
N LEU A 79 -6.58 1.24 -5.07
CA LEU A 79 -7.75 1.80 -5.72
C LEU A 79 -8.56 0.72 -6.42
N PRO A 80 -9.91 0.78 -6.35
CA PRO A 80 -10.78 -0.13 -7.09
C PRO A 80 -10.65 0.13 -8.60
N ILE A 81 -10.98 -0.89 -9.41
CA ILE A 81 -10.98 -0.78 -10.88
C ILE A 81 -11.95 0.31 -11.34
N ALA A 82 -13.12 0.38 -10.71
CA ALA A 82 -14.12 1.41 -10.94
C ALA A 82 -14.25 2.31 -9.72
N LEU A 83 -13.86 3.56 -9.85
CA LEU A 83 -14.09 4.58 -8.82
C LEU A 83 -15.57 4.99 -8.77
N ASN A 84 -15.97 5.57 -7.64
CA ASN A 84 -17.25 6.26 -7.55
C ASN A 84 -17.36 7.27 -8.70
N PRO A 85 -18.52 7.36 -9.43
CA PRO A 85 -18.69 8.25 -10.57
C PRO A 85 -18.40 9.73 -10.32
N GLN A 86 -18.52 10.19 -9.07
CA GLN A 86 -18.23 11.57 -8.67
C GLN A 86 -16.76 11.82 -8.31
N ILE A 87 -15.96 10.77 -8.18
CA ILE A 87 -14.55 10.83 -7.78
C ILE A 87 -13.66 10.55 -8.99
N GLU A 88 -12.50 11.15 -9.01
CA GLU A 88 -11.46 10.90 -10.01
C GLU A 88 -10.05 10.91 -9.39
N VAL A 89 -9.11 10.28 -10.07
CA VAL A 89 -7.68 10.42 -9.76
C VAL A 89 -7.20 11.74 -10.37
N ILE A 90 -6.84 12.69 -9.51
CA ILE A 90 -6.34 14.02 -9.94
C ILE A 90 -4.82 14.07 -10.07
N ALA A 91 -4.09 13.17 -9.40
CA ALA A 91 -2.65 13.02 -9.55
C ALA A 91 -2.22 11.58 -9.30
N LEU A 92 -1.18 11.15 -10.04
CA LEU A 92 -0.54 9.86 -9.88
C LEU A 92 0.98 10.08 -9.86
N TYR A 93 1.59 9.87 -8.70
CA TYR A 93 3.02 10.03 -8.50
C TYR A 93 3.76 8.73 -8.81
N GLU A 94 4.93 8.86 -9.46
CA GLU A 94 5.74 7.70 -9.83
C GLU A 94 6.28 6.96 -8.60
N ALA A 95 6.45 5.66 -8.77
CA ALA A 95 7.00 4.79 -7.76
C ALA A 95 8.52 5.03 -7.60
N THR A 96 8.98 5.19 -6.38
CA THR A 96 10.40 5.20 -6.05
C THR A 96 11.02 3.81 -6.12
N ASP A 97 10.20 2.77 -5.93
CA ASP A 97 10.60 1.37 -6.02
C ASP A 97 9.37 0.51 -6.33
N LYS A 98 9.48 -0.36 -7.33
CA LYS A 98 8.39 -1.27 -7.75
C LYS A 98 8.62 -2.71 -7.32
N THR A 99 9.75 -3.02 -6.70
CA THR A 99 10.11 -4.40 -6.34
C THR A 99 9.36 -4.91 -5.12
N ASP A 100 9.40 -6.21 -4.93
CA ASP A 100 8.99 -6.89 -3.71
C ASP A 100 10.22 -7.38 -2.94
N SER A 101 10.11 -7.38 -1.62
CA SER A 101 11.16 -7.85 -0.70
C SER A 101 10.68 -9.06 0.10
N LEU A 102 11.59 -9.98 0.32
CA LEU A 102 11.47 -11.01 1.33
C LEU A 102 12.00 -10.47 2.65
N VAL A 103 11.22 -10.63 3.71
CA VAL A 103 11.64 -10.41 5.10
C VAL A 103 11.57 -11.74 5.81
N SER A 104 12.70 -12.22 6.35
CA SER A 104 12.81 -13.52 7.00
C SER A 104 13.63 -13.43 8.29
N ASN A 105 13.55 -14.44 9.14
CA ASN A 105 14.47 -14.58 10.26
C ASN A 105 15.85 -14.98 9.74
N ASN A 106 16.91 -14.49 10.42
CA ASN A 106 18.30 -14.78 10.11
C ASN A 106 18.73 -14.46 8.66
N ASN A 107 18.02 -13.51 8.01
CA ASN A 107 18.29 -13.09 6.62
C ASN A 107 18.30 -14.26 5.62
N LEU A 108 17.47 -15.28 5.84
CA LEU A 108 17.31 -16.36 4.88
C LEU A 108 16.74 -15.82 3.56
N THR A 109 17.38 -16.17 2.47
CA THR A 109 16.93 -15.85 1.11
C THR A 109 15.90 -16.87 0.61
N LEU A 110 15.24 -16.57 -0.51
CA LEU A 110 14.30 -17.51 -1.14
C LEU A 110 14.96 -18.87 -1.43
N ALA A 111 16.24 -18.85 -1.81
CA ALA A 111 17.00 -20.07 -2.09
C ALA A 111 17.36 -20.87 -0.83
N THR A 112 17.55 -20.19 0.32
CA THR A 112 18.02 -20.83 1.57
C THR A 112 16.89 -21.17 2.55
N LEU A 113 15.65 -20.72 2.28
CA LEU A 113 14.48 -21.09 3.07
C LEU A 113 14.27 -22.61 3.01
N PRO A 114 14.08 -23.29 4.16
CA PRO A 114 13.75 -24.71 4.20
C PRO A 114 12.49 -25.05 3.41
N SER A 115 12.44 -26.25 2.82
CA SER A 115 11.21 -26.76 2.21
C SER A 115 10.07 -26.79 3.23
N GLY A 116 8.84 -26.43 2.79
CA GLY A 116 7.68 -26.33 3.66
C GLY A 116 7.61 -25.06 4.49
N SER A 117 8.56 -24.11 4.38
CA SER A 117 8.49 -22.82 5.10
C SER A 117 7.22 -22.07 4.80
N ARG A 118 6.66 -21.43 5.84
CA ARG A 118 5.39 -20.67 5.77
C ARG A 118 5.66 -19.23 5.40
N ILE A 119 5.23 -18.84 4.21
CA ILE A 119 5.46 -17.51 3.65
C ILE A 119 4.18 -16.69 3.68
N GLY A 120 4.19 -15.60 4.45
CA GLY A 120 3.06 -14.69 4.59
C GLY A 120 2.88 -13.77 3.37
N THR A 121 1.74 -13.86 2.69
CA THR A 121 1.31 -12.86 1.70
C THR A 121 -0.20 -12.81 1.62
N SER A 122 -0.75 -11.64 1.23
CA SER A 122 -2.18 -11.46 0.93
C SER A 122 -2.42 -11.15 -0.55
N SER A 123 -1.39 -11.28 -1.39
CA SER A 123 -1.46 -10.99 -2.82
C SER A 123 -1.48 -12.27 -3.64
N PRO A 124 -2.54 -12.52 -4.44
CA PRO A 124 -2.58 -13.66 -5.35
C PRO A 124 -1.43 -13.65 -6.37
N LEU A 125 -1.01 -12.44 -6.82
CA LEU A 125 0.12 -12.30 -7.73
C LEU A 125 1.42 -12.81 -7.08
N ARG A 126 1.72 -12.34 -5.85
CA ARG A 126 2.90 -12.80 -5.11
C ARG A 126 2.87 -14.29 -4.82
N GLN A 127 1.69 -14.83 -4.50
CA GLN A 127 1.52 -16.28 -4.34
C GLN A 127 1.90 -17.03 -5.60
N LYS A 128 1.41 -16.58 -6.77
CA LYS A 128 1.73 -17.19 -8.07
C LYS A 128 3.24 -17.13 -8.35
N GLU A 129 3.85 -15.95 -8.22
CA GLU A 129 5.29 -15.75 -8.46
C GLU A 129 6.14 -16.64 -7.54
N LEU A 130 5.80 -16.67 -6.23
CA LEU A 130 6.51 -17.50 -5.26
C LEU A 130 6.44 -18.98 -5.62
N LEU A 131 5.24 -19.52 -5.86
CA LEU A 131 5.05 -20.94 -6.12
C LEU A 131 5.59 -21.38 -7.49
N THR A 132 5.78 -20.44 -8.43
CA THR A 132 6.48 -20.72 -9.69
C THR A 132 7.98 -20.99 -9.45
N LEU A 133 8.60 -20.28 -8.52
CA LEU A 133 10.03 -20.44 -8.20
C LEU A 133 10.29 -21.50 -7.13
N ARG A 134 9.40 -21.62 -6.14
CA ARG A 134 9.53 -22.49 -4.98
C ARG A 134 8.18 -23.17 -4.66
N PRO A 135 7.78 -24.17 -5.46
CA PRO A 135 6.51 -24.90 -5.28
C PRO A 135 6.46 -25.72 -3.99
N ASP A 136 7.58 -25.91 -3.36
CA ASP A 136 7.75 -26.61 -2.08
C ASP A 136 7.43 -25.75 -0.85
N LEU A 137 7.19 -24.44 -1.01
CA LEU A 137 6.88 -23.54 0.09
C LEU A 137 5.36 -23.45 0.35
N GLN A 138 4.98 -23.10 1.58
CA GLN A 138 3.59 -22.92 1.98
C GLN A 138 3.21 -21.45 1.97
N VAL A 139 2.23 -21.07 1.14
CA VAL A 139 1.68 -19.72 1.15
C VAL A 139 0.57 -19.61 2.18
N VAL A 140 0.71 -18.67 3.11
CA VAL A 140 -0.26 -18.42 4.17
C VAL A 140 -0.72 -16.96 4.11
N GLY A 141 -2.04 -16.73 4.17
CA GLY A 141 -2.61 -15.39 4.22
C GLY A 141 -2.13 -14.63 5.47
N ILE A 142 -1.73 -13.37 5.29
CA ILE A 142 -1.31 -12.50 6.39
C ILE A 142 -2.02 -11.15 6.30
N ARG A 143 -2.54 -10.66 7.44
CA ARG A 143 -3.17 -9.36 7.56
C ARG A 143 -2.41 -8.49 8.57
N GLY A 144 -2.78 -7.22 8.64
CA GLY A 144 -2.14 -6.23 9.52
C GLY A 144 -1.23 -5.26 8.76
N THR A 145 -0.69 -4.28 9.48
CA THR A 145 0.30 -3.31 8.96
C THR A 145 1.60 -4.00 8.56
N ILE A 146 2.49 -3.31 7.89
CA ILE A 146 3.81 -3.87 7.51
C ILE A 146 4.60 -4.24 8.77
N GLU A 147 4.60 -3.36 9.78
CA GLU A 147 5.29 -3.58 11.04
C GLU A 147 4.76 -4.83 11.77
N GLU A 148 3.43 -5.00 11.82
CA GLU A 148 2.80 -6.17 12.43
C GLU A 148 3.15 -7.47 11.68
N ARG A 149 3.25 -7.41 10.34
CA ARG A 149 3.66 -8.58 9.53
C ARG A 149 5.11 -8.96 9.79
N VAL A 150 6.01 -7.99 9.87
CA VAL A 150 7.42 -8.22 10.24
C VAL A 150 7.50 -8.80 11.66
N ALA A 151 6.74 -8.26 12.61
CA ALA A 151 6.68 -8.80 13.97
C ALA A 151 6.19 -10.26 14.02
N GLN A 152 5.26 -10.66 13.14
CA GLN A 152 4.80 -12.04 13.04
C GLN A 152 5.89 -12.99 12.48
N VAL A 153 6.83 -12.50 11.66
CA VAL A 153 8.03 -13.26 11.27
C VAL A 153 8.97 -13.37 12.46
N ARG A 154 9.25 -12.26 13.16
CA ARG A 154 10.15 -12.25 14.33
C ARG A 154 9.66 -13.18 15.47
N SER A 155 8.35 -13.33 15.62
CA SER A 155 7.74 -14.26 16.60
C SER A 155 7.72 -15.72 16.14
N GLY A 156 8.16 -16.05 14.91
CA GLY A 156 8.12 -17.42 14.36
C GLY A 156 6.74 -17.90 13.92
N LYS A 157 5.73 -17.01 13.88
CA LYS A 157 4.41 -17.36 13.34
C LYS A 157 4.46 -17.60 11.83
N TYR A 158 5.36 -16.91 11.13
CA TYR A 158 5.72 -17.13 9.73
C TYR A 158 7.24 -17.24 9.63
N ASP A 159 7.73 -17.98 8.66
CA ASP A 159 9.17 -18.13 8.40
C ASP A 159 9.69 -16.94 7.59
N ALA A 160 8.84 -16.38 6.73
CA ALA A 160 9.08 -15.14 6.01
C ALA A 160 7.77 -14.44 5.59
N VAL A 161 7.87 -13.18 5.15
CA VAL A 161 6.78 -12.40 4.56
C VAL A 161 7.25 -11.68 3.31
N ILE A 162 6.36 -11.57 2.31
CA ILE A 162 6.62 -10.79 1.09
C ILE A 162 5.88 -9.47 1.20
N VAL A 163 6.63 -8.37 1.12
CA VAL A 163 6.12 -6.99 1.19
C VAL A 163 6.70 -6.13 0.08
N ALA A 164 6.02 -5.03 -0.25
CA ALA A 164 6.55 -4.08 -1.23
C ALA A 164 7.80 -3.38 -0.66
N THR A 165 8.88 -3.35 -1.41
CA THR A 165 10.15 -2.72 -1.01
C THR A 165 9.97 -1.24 -0.68
N CYS A 166 9.18 -0.52 -1.47
CA CYS A 166 8.85 0.88 -1.20
C CYS A 166 8.18 1.11 0.17
N ALA A 167 7.39 0.14 0.66
CA ALA A 167 6.74 0.26 1.97
C ALA A 167 7.77 0.15 3.11
N LEU A 168 8.72 -0.79 3.01
CA LEU A 168 9.82 -0.89 3.97
C LEU A 168 10.70 0.36 3.96
N LYS A 169 11.02 0.89 2.78
CA LYS A 169 11.80 2.13 2.63
C LYS A 169 11.10 3.31 3.31
N ARG A 170 9.80 3.52 3.05
CA ARG A 170 9.00 4.59 3.66
C ARG A 170 8.96 4.49 5.18
N LEU A 171 8.90 3.27 5.71
CA LEU A 171 8.87 3.03 7.16
C LEU A 171 10.25 3.07 7.84
N GLY A 172 11.34 3.24 7.07
CA GLY A 172 12.69 3.18 7.61
C GLY A 172 13.14 1.76 8.02
N MET A 173 12.51 0.73 7.40
CA MET A 173 12.71 -0.69 7.74
C MET A 173 13.55 -1.43 6.68
N GLN A 174 14.45 -0.75 5.98
CA GLN A 174 15.30 -1.36 4.94
C GLN A 174 16.17 -2.49 5.49
N ASN A 175 16.57 -2.39 6.75
CA ASN A 175 17.37 -3.41 7.43
C ASN A 175 16.65 -4.75 7.61
N GLU A 176 15.33 -4.78 7.43
CA GLU A 176 14.51 -5.99 7.49
C GLU A 176 14.56 -6.80 6.19
N ILE A 177 15.09 -6.22 5.10
CA ILE A 177 15.12 -6.85 3.78
C ILE A 177 16.21 -7.93 3.76
N ALA A 178 15.79 -9.19 3.65
CA ALA A 178 16.69 -10.32 3.43
C ALA A 178 17.05 -10.47 1.94
N GLU A 179 16.08 -10.17 1.04
CA GLU A 179 16.28 -10.31 -0.40
C GLU A 179 15.28 -9.44 -1.18
N ILE A 180 15.72 -8.84 -2.30
CA ILE A 180 14.85 -8.26 -3.31
C ILE A 180 14.43 -9.37 -4.28
N LEU A 181 13.12 -9.57 -4.43
CA LEU A 181 12.58 -10.68 -5.20
C LEU A 181 12.45 -10.32 -6.70
N PRO A 182 12.76 -11.25 -7.61
CA PRO A 182 12.62 -11.05 -9.05
C PRO A 182 11.18 -11.28 -9.54
N PHE A 183 10.19 -10.82 -8.77
CA PHE A 183 8.78 -11.04 -9.06
C PHE A 183 8.23 -10.02 -10.04
N ALA A 184 7.29 -10.44 -10.88
CA ALA A 184 6.36 -9.51 -11.50
C ALA A 184 5.50 -8.86 -10.42
N THR A 185 5.37 -7.54 -10.45
CA THR A 185 4.64 -6.78 -9.43
C THR A 185 3.42 -6.09 -10.02
N HIS A 186 2.49 -5.66 -9.16
CA HIS A 186 1.33 -4.91 -9.60
C HIS A 186 1.75 -3.64 -10.37
N PRO A 187 1.14 -3.30 -11.53
CA PRO A 187 1.54 -2.14 -12.35
C PRO A 187 1.59 -0.81 -11.58
N MET A 188 0.72 -0.67 -10.57
CA MET A 188 0.65 0.51 -9.70
C MET A 188 1.48 0.38 -8.42
N GLN A 189 2.31 -0.66 -8.28
CA GLN A 189 3.10 -0.83 -7.06
C GLN A 189 4.06 0.33 -6.84
N GLY A 190 4.09 0.84 -5.62
CA GLY A 190 4.93 1.95 -5.19
C GLY A 190 4.40 3.34 -5.55
N ARG A 191 3.45 3.45 -6.49
CA ARG A 191 2.80 4.71 -6.86
C ARG A 191 1.86 5.21 -5.78
N LEU A 192 1.75 6.53 -5.68
CA LEU A 192 0.76 7.20 -4.83
C LEU A 192 -0.28 7.89 -5.70
N ALA A 193 -1.54 7.72 -5.36
CA ALA A 193 -2.66 8.37 -6.03
C ALA A 193 -3.32 9.40 -5.12
N VAL A 194 -3.70 10.52 -5.70
CA VAL A 194 -4.55 11.54 -5.06
C VAL A 194 -5.90 11.51 -5.76
N THR A 195 -6.96 11.31 -5.00
CA THR A 195 -8.34 11.35 -5.50
C THR A 195 -9.08 12.57 -4.94
N ALA A 196 -10.00 13.11 -5.72
CA ALA A 196 -10.87 14.22 -5.35
C ALA A 196 -12.22 14.13 -6.06
N LEU A 197 -13.17 14.95 -5.66
CA LEU A 197 -14.43 15.12 -6.39
C LEU A 197 -14.18 15.76 -7.75
N LYS A 198 -14.85 15.29 -8.79
CA LYS A 198 -14.82 15.87 -10.14
C LYS A 198 -15.32 17.33 -10.18
N SER A 199 -16.15 17.71 -9.20
CA SER A 199 -16.64 19.09 -9.03
C SER A 199 -15.57 20.06 -8.51
N ARG A 200 -14.35 19.60 -8.20
CA ARG A 200 -13.24 20.38 -7.65
C ARG A 200 -12.02 20.42 -8.62
N PRO A 201 -12.20 20.92 -9.86
CA PRO A 201 -11.14 20.87 -10.90
C PRO A 201 -9.89 21.67 -10.54
N GLU A 202 -10.00 22.68 -9.65
CA GLU A 202 -8.88 23.49 -9.18
C GLU A 202 -7.83 22.65 -8.43
N LEU A 203 -8.24 21.56 -7.79
CA LEU A 203 -7.30 20.67 -7.08
C LEU A 203 -6.33 19.97 -8.03
N LYS A 204 -6.74 19.69 -9.27
CA LYS A 204 -5.83 19.09 -10.29
C LYS A 204 -4.59 19.96 -10.53
N GLN A 205 -4.76 21.27 -10.55
CA GLN A 205 -3.63 22.19 -10.79
C GLN A 205 -2.65 22.19 -9.62
N ILE A 206 -3.15 22.00 -8.39
CA ILE A 206 -2.33 21.97 -7.17
C ILE A 206 -1.51 20.69 -7.10
N PHE A 207 -2.12 19.55 -7.43
CA PHE A 207 -1.50 18.22 -7.31
C PHE A 207 -0.83 17.72 -8.60
N ALA A 208 -0.93 18.48 -9.71
CA ALA A 208 -0.23 18.11 -10.93
C ALA A 208 1.26 17.86 -10.62
N PRO A 209 1.85 16.74 -11.08
CA PRO A 209 3.27 16.50 -10.90
C PRO A 209 4.01 17.70 -11.50
N GLN A 210 4.70 18.46 -10.67
CA GLN A 210 5.56 19.54 -11.18
C GLN A 210 6.66 18.86 -11.99
N SER A 211 6.67 19.11 -13.30
CA SER A 211 7.77 18.72 -14.16
C SER A 211 9.03 19.33 -13.54
N ILE A 212 9.94 18.48 -13.07
CA ILE A 212 11.26 18.92 -12.67
C ILE A 212 11.91 19.41 -13.98
N ILE A 213 12.01 20.73 -14.12
CA ILE A 213 12.76 21.40 -15.20
C ILE A 213 14.25 21.13 -14.99
#